data_5ed2379e72ea29fb7d0251a391250499
#
_entry.id   5ed2379e72ea29fb7d0251a391250499
#
_cell.length_a   1.000
_cell.length_b   1.000
_cell.length_c   1.000
_cell.angle_alpha   90.00
_cell.angle_beta   90.00
_cell.angle_gamma   90.00
#
_symmetry.space_group_name_H-M   'P 1'
#
loop_
_entity.id
_entity.type
_entity.pdbx_description
1 polymer ?
#
loop_
_entity_poly.entity_id
_entity_poly.type
_entity_poly.pdbx_seq_one_letter_code
_entity_poly.pdbx_strand_id
1 'polypeptide(L)' 'MSQDEHNKQKDITFIAELLNKESPEKVRDILVFILSYLGK' A
#
# COMPACT_ATOMS: atom_id res chain seq x y z
N MET A 1 -1.70 -20.87 -4.89
CA MET A 1 -1.36 -20.28 -4.81
C MET A 1 -0.79 -20.00 -4.20
N SER A 2 -0.41 -19.79 -3.72
CA SER A 2 0.09 -19.93 -3.16
C SER A 2 1.19 -19.12 -2.70
N GLN A 3 2.37 -19.21 -3.05
CA GLN A 3 3.47 -18.34 -2.66
C GLN A 3 3.22 -16.89 -3.01
N ASP A 4 2.70 -16.66 -4.20
CA ASP A 4 2.44 -15.30 -4.66
C ASP A 4 1.38 -14.63 -3.79
N GLU A 5 0.33 -15.36 -3.45
CA GLU A 5 -0.71 -14.80 -2.60
C GLU A 5 -0.20 -14.54 -1.19
N HIS A 6 0.64 -15.45 -0.69
CA HIS A 6 1.22 -15.26 0.63
C HIS A 6 2.11 -14.02 0.65
N ASN A 7 2.93 -13.85 -0.37
CA ASN A 7 3.81 -12.69 -0.45
C ASN A 7 3.01 -11.40 -0.62
N LYS A 8 1.93 -11.48 -1.36
CA LYS A 8 1.06 -10.33 -1.56
C LYS A 8 0.52 -9.82 -0.22
N GLN A 9 0.06 -10.74 0.62
CA GLN A 9 -0.48 -10.36 1.91
C GLN A 9 0.60 -9.75 2.82
N LYS A 10 1.79 -10.29 2.78
CA LYS A 10 2.89 -9.73 3.56
C LYS A 10 3.21 -8.31 3.07
N ASP A 11 3.20 -8.11 1.78
CA ASP A 11 3.49 -6.79 1.23
C ASP A 11 2.42 -5.78 1.62
N ILE A 12 1.16 -6.21 1.57
CA ILE A 12 0.06 -5.32 1.96
C ILE A 12 0.23 -4.90 3.43
N THR A 13 0.53 -5.87 4.29
CA THR A 13 0.73 -5.58 5.70
C THR A 13 1.88 -4.60 5.91
N PHE A 14 2.96 -4.82 5.19
CA PHE A 14 4.13 -3.96 5.31
C PHE A 14 3.81 -2.53 4.87
N ILE A 15 3.12 -2.42 3.75
CA ILE A 15 2.72 -1.10 3.24
C ILE A 15 1.81 -0.40 4.25
N ALA A 16 0.86 -1.13 4.81
CA ALA A 16 -0.06 -0.55 5.78
C ALA A 16 0.70 -0.02 6.99
N GLU A 17 1.69 -0.77 7.46
CA GLU A 17 2.46 -0.35 8.61
C GLU A 17 3.29 0.89 8.30
N LEU A 18 3.86 0.95 7.12
CA LEU A 18 4.61 2.13 6.72
C LEU A 18 3.71 3.36 6.70
N LEU A 19 2.52 3.21 6.13
CA LEU A 19 1.60 4.32 6.02
C LEU A 19 1.10 4.80 7.38
N ASN A 20 0.94 3.88 8.30
CA ASN A 20 0.46 4.25 9.64
C ASN A 20 1.43 5.17 10.37
N LYS A 21 2.69 5.17 9.97
CA LYS A 21 3.70 6.01 10.62
C LYS A 21 3.86 7.36 9.94
N GLU A 22 3.19 7.58 8.82
CA GLU A 22 3.34 8.82 8.09
C GLU A 22 2.25 9.81 8.44
N SER A 23 2.51 11.07 8.12
CA SER A 23 1.53 12.12 8.37
C SER A 23 0.32 11.93 7.45
N PRO A 24 -0.83 12.48 7.86
CA PRO A 24 -2.03 12.36 7.01
C PRO A 24 -1.81 12.92 5.61
N GLU A 25 -1.01 13.98 5.51
CA GLU A 25 -0.74 14.60 4.22
C GLU A 25 -0.02 13.63 3.29
N LYS A 26 1.01 12.97 3.82
CA LYS A 26 1.76 12.02 3.01
C LYS A 26 0.93 10.80 2.65
N VAL A 27 0.09 10.37 3.57
CA VAL A 27 -0.79 9.24 3.29
C VAL A 27 -1.72 9.57 2.13
N ARG A 28 -2.25 10.80 2.12
CA ARG A 28 -3.13 11.21 1.04
C ARG A 28 -2.37 11.26 -0.29
N ASP A 29 -1.16 11.77 -0.28
CA ASP A 29 -0.35 11.84 -1.50
C ASP A 29 -0.10 10.44 -2.05
N ILE A 30 0.20 9.51 -1.15
CA ILE A 30 0.46 8.15 -1.57
C ILE A 30 -0.81 7.50 -2.12
N LEU A 31 -1.96 7.80 -1.51
CA LEU A 31 -3.22 7.28 -2.01
C LEU A 31 -3.47 7.73 -3.44
N VAL A 32 -3.25 9.02 -3.72
CA VAL A 32 -3.42 9.53 -5.06
C VAL A 32 -2.49 8.82 -6.03
N PHE A 33 -1.25 8.61 -5.62
CA PHE A 33 -0.29 7.91 -6.46
C PHE A 33 -0.76 6.49 -6.76
N ILE A 34 -1.25 5.80 -5.73
CA ILE A 34 -1.72 4.43 -5.91
C ILE A 34 -2.90 4.39 -6.86
N LEU A 35 -3.85 5.31 -6.68
CA LEU A 35 -5.01 5.34 -7.57
C LEU A 35 -4.59 5.57 -9.01
N SER A 36 -3.64 6.48 -9.23
CA SER A 36 -3.15 6.73 -10.56
C SER A 36 -2.46 5.50 -11.14
N TYR A 37 -1.66 4.85 -10.31
CA TYR A 37 -0.93 3.67 -10.76
C TYR A 37 -1.88 2.55 -11.16
N LEU A 38 -2.96 2.39 -10.42
CA LEU A 38 -3.92 1.32 -10.68
C LEU A 38 -4.94 1.71 -11.73
N GLY A 39 -4.97 2.97 -12.16
CA GLY A 39 -5.92 3.41 -13.17
C GLY A 39 -7.34 3.54 -12.66
N LYS A 40 -7.46 3.89 -11.39
CA LYS A 40 -8.81 3.98 -10.79
C LYS A 40 -9.27 5.41 -10.54
#